data_05f9d4073dad9d9fe23bf0560c9478bd
#
_entry.id   05f9d4073dad9d9fe23bf0560c9478bd
#
_cell.length_a   1.000
_cell.length_b   1.000
_cell.length_c   1.000
_cell.angle_alpha   90.00
_cell.angle_beta   90.00
_cell.angle_gamma   90.00
#
_symmetry.space_group_name_H-M   'P 1'
#
loop_
_entity.id
_entity.type
_entity.pdbx_description
1 polymer ?
#
loop_
_entity_poly.entity_id
_entity_poly.type
_entity_poly.pdbx_seq_one_letter_code
_entity_poly.pdbx_strand_id
1 'polypeptide(L)' 'MLSPHEFATLLLVQEAPNQVEMEREELDALLEHQLVQLENLASGRQQWRLTESGDSTVKAFKRFS' A
#
# COMPACT_ATOMS: atom_id res chain seq x y z
N MET A 1 12.63 5.47 -5.97
CA MET A 1 12.12 4.43 -6.87
C MET A 1 11.76 3.19 -6.07
N LEU A 2 10.61 2.60 -6.33
CA LEU A 2 10.17 1.42 -5.59
C LEU A 2 10.85 0.17 -6.15
N SER A 3 11.22 -0.74 -5.23
CA SER A 3 11.69 -2.06 -5.64
C SER A 3 10.49 -2.89 -6.11
N PRO A 4 10.73 -4.00 -6.85
CA PRO A 4 9.63 -4.88 -7.26
C PRO A 4 8.81 -5.41 -6.09
N HIS A 5 9.46 -5.70 -4.95
CA HIS A 5 8.76 -6.20 -3.76
C HIS A 5 7.88 -5.10 -3.14
N GLU A 6 8.40 -3.88 -3.09
CA GLU A 6 7.61 -2.76 -2.58
C GLU A 6 6.42 -2.48 -3.46
N PHE A 7 6.61 -2.54 -4.77
CA PHE A 7 5.51 -2.33 -5.69
C PHE A 7 4.46 -3.44 -5.58
N ALA A 8 4.89 -4.69 -5.46
CA ALA A 8 3.98 -5.81 -5.28
C ALA A 8 3.16 -5.65 -4.00
N THR A 9 3.79 -5.17 -2.92
CA THR A 9 3.09 -4.92 -1.67
C THR A 9 2.07 -3.79 -1.83
N LEU A 10 2.43 -2.76 -2.58
CA LEU A 10 1.52 -1.65 -2.86
C LEU A 10 0.27 -2.15 -3.61
N LEU A 11 0.45 -3.01 -4.60
CA LEU A 11 -0.67 -3.62 -5.31
C LEU A 11 -1.53 -4.48 -4.37
N LEU A 12 -0.89 -5.20 -3.47
CA LEU A 12 -1.61 -6.02 -2.51
C LEU A 12 -2.46 -5.17 -1.57
N VAL A 13 -1.95 -4.02 -1.14
CA VAL A 13 -2.72 -3.08 -0.32
C VAL A 13 -3.95 -2.60 -1.08
N GLN A 14 -3.83 -2.39 -2.38
CA GLN A 14 -4.96 -1.95 -3.20
C GLN A 14 -5.99 -3.07 -3.40
N GLU A 15 -5.52 -4.27 -3.72
CA GLU A 15 -6.40 -5.37 -4.15
C GLU A 15 -6.94 -6.20 -2.99
N ALA A 16 -6.11 -6.42 -1.97
CA ALA A 16 -6.47 -7.29 -0.85
C ALA A 16 -5.84 -6.79 0.44
N PRO A 17 -6.25 -5.62 0.95
CA PRO A 17 -5.64 -5.04 2.14
C PRO A 17 -5.77 -5.92 3.38
N ASN A 18 -6.79 -6.76 3.44
CA ASN A 18 -6.97 -7.67 4.58
C ASN A 18 -5.97 -8.84 4.57
N GLN A 19 -5.24 -9.04 3.48
CA GLN A 19 -4.23 -10.08 3.39
C GLN A 19 -2.82 -9.56 3.63
N VAL A 20 -2.67 -8.26 3.86
CA VAL A 20 -1.37 -7.65 4.09
C VAL A 20 -1.00 -7.80 5.56
N GLU A 21 0.19 -8.35 5.82
CA GLU A 21 0.70 -8.47 7.18
C GLU A 21 1.13 -7.10 7.69
N MET A 22 0.74 -6.78 8.93
CA MET A 22 0.98 -5.48 9.51
C MET A 22 2.46 -5.17 9.74
N GLU A 23 3.29 -6.21 9.84
CA GLU A 23 4.71 -6.05 10.17
C GLU A 23 5.64 -6.21 8.97
N ARG A 24 5.11 -6.09 7.78
CA ARG A 24 5.90 -6.24 6.57
C ARG A 24 6.88 -5.10 6.41
N GLU A 25 8.15 -5.41 6.14
CA GLU A 25 9.18 -4.38 5.97
C GLU A 25 8.86 -3.43 4.83
N GLU A 26 8.31 -3.96 3.75
CA GLU A 26 7.94 -3.15 2.58
C GLU A 26 6.93 -2.07 2.93
N LEU A 27 6.08 -2.32 3.93
CA LEU A 27 5.10 -1.33 4.37
C LEU A 27 5.76 -0.13 5.04
N ASP A 28 6.85 -0.36 5.77
CA ASP A 28 7.58 0.75 6.37
C ASP A 28 8.14 1.69 5.30
N ALA A 29 8.69 1.13 4.24
CA ALA A 29 9.21 1.93 3.13
C ALA A 29 8.08 2.67 2.41
N LEU A 30 6.95 2.00 2.17
CA LEU A 30 5.81 2.62 1.52
C LEU A 30 5.21 3.75 2.38
N LEU A 31 5.19 3.55 3.69
CA LEU A 31 4.71 4.58 4.61
C LEU A 31 5.64 5.79 4.60
N GLU A 32 6.95 5.56 4.57
CA GLU A 32 7.94 6.62 4.49
C GLU A 32 7.78 7.45 3.21
N HIS A 33 7.44 6.79 2.12
CA HIS A 33 7.18 7.47 0.84
C HIS A 33 5.78 8.04 0.74
N GLN A 34 4.97 7.89 1.80
CA GLN A 34 3.60 8.39 1.86
C GLN A 34 2.69 7.77 0.79
N LEU A 35 2.96 6.52 0.46
CA LEU A 35 2.15 5.79 -0.53
C LEU A 35 1.03 4.98 0.13
N VAL A 36 1.16 4.67 1.42
CA VAL A 36 0.15 3.96 2.18
C VAL A 36 -0.10 4.68 3.50
N GLN A 37 -1.23 4.41 4.10
CA GLN A 37 -1.57 4.93 5.42
C GLN A 37 -2.33 3.84 6.19
N LEU A 38 -2.29 3.95 7.51
CA LEU A 38 -2.98 3.02 8.38
C LEU A 38 -4.31 3.61 8.77
N GLU A 39 -5.39 2.89 8.47
CA GLU A 39 -6.75 3.33 8.77
C GLU A 39 -7.30 2.54 9.95
N ASN A 40 -7.95 3.24 10.89
CA ASN A 40 -8.63 2.61 12.00
C ASN A 40 -10.08 2.36 11.62
N LEU A 41 -10.49 1.10 11.65
CA LEU A 41 -11.85 0.72 11.32
C LEU A 41 -12.75 0.83 12.55
N ALA A 42 -14.05 0.93 12.31
CA ALA A 42 -15.03 1.03 13.39
C ALA A 42 -15.00 -0.17 14.34
N SER A 43 -14.56 -1.31 13.86
CA SER A 43 -14.43 -2.54 14.66
C SER A 43 -13.24 -2.51 15.63
N GLY A 44 -12.42 -1.46 15.56
CA GLY A 44 -11.19 -1.37 16.35
C GLY A 44 -9.98 -1.98 15.66
N ARG A 45 -10.17 -2.56 14.49
CA ARG A 45 -9.08 -3.13 13.70
C ARG A 45 -8.39 -2.06 12.88
N GLN A 46 -7.15 -2.32 12.50
CA GLN A 46 -6.39 -1.44 11.64
C GLN A 46 -6.22 -2.09 10.27
N GLN A 47 -6.21 -1.27 9.23
CA GLN A 47 -6.10 -1.76 7.87
C GLN A 47 -5.24 -0.79 7.06
N TRP A 48 -4.36 -1.35 6.23
CA TRP A 48 -3.56 -0.54 5.31
C TRP A 48 -4.42 -0.06 4.15
N ARG A 49 -4.15 1.15 3.73
CA ARG A 49 -4.89 1.78 2.64
C ARG A 49 -3.94 2.63 1.81
N LEU A 50 -4.18 2.71 0.50
CA LEU A 50 -3.40 3.60 -0.35
C LEU A 50 -3.75 5.05 -0.04
N THR A 51 -2.71 5.88 -0.04
CA THR A 51 -2.91 7.33 -0.06
C THR A 51 -3.25 7.75 -1.49
N GLU A 52 -3.58 9.02 -1.68
CA GLU A 52 -3.79 9.56 -3.01
C GLU A 52 -2.55 9.36 -3.88
N SER A 53 -1.36 9.59 -3.31
CA SER A 53 -0.10 9.37 -4.01
C SER A 53 0.10 7.90 -4.36
N GLY A 54 -0.24 6.98 -3.46
CA GLY A 54 -0.14 5.56 -3.73
C GLY A 54 -1.06 5.13 -4.85
N ASP A 55 -2.29 5.63 -4.84
CA ASP A 55 -3.26 5.32 -5.88
C ASP A 55 -2.79 5.83 -7.24
N SER A 56 -2.25 7.04 -7.28
CA SER A 56 -1.71 7.62 -8.51
C SER A 56 -0.55 6.79 -9.04
N THR A 57 0.32 6.32 -8.15
CA THR A 57 1.46 5.49 -8.53
C THR A 57 1.00 4.18 -9.18
N VAL A 58 0.01 3.53 -8.60
CA VAL A 58 -0.52 2.28 -9.15
C VAL A 58 -1.18 2.52 -10.49
N LYS A 59 -1.96 3.58 -10.62
CA LYS A 59 -2.62 3.92 -11.88
C LYS A 59 -1.63 4.22 -12.98
N ALA A 60 -0.57 4.95 -12.66
CA ALA A 60 0.48 5.27 -13.63
C ALA A 60 1.15 3.99 -14.12
N PHE A 61 1.42 3.04 -13.23
CA PHE A 61 2.02 1.78 -13.60
C PHE A 61 1.08 0.96 -14.50
N LYS A 62 -0.19 0.88 -14.16
CA LYS A 62 -1.16 0.12 -14.95
C LYS A 62 -1.33 0.70 -16.35
N ARG A 63 -1.11 2.01 -16.49
CA ARG A 63 -1.24 2.67 -17.79
C ARG A 63 -0.17 2.21 -18.77
N PHE A 64 0.99 1.79 -18.26
CA PHE A 64 2.12 1.37 -19.09
C PHE A 64 2.21 -0.15 -19.29
N SER A 65 1.32 -0.90 -18.69
CA SER A 65 1.39 -2.37 -18.77
C SER A 65 0.41 -2.96 -19.80
#